data_c464e433dee7d884896da373478a65d6
#
_entry.id   c464e433dee7d884896da373478a65d6
#
_cell.length_a   1.000
_cell.length_b   1.000
_cell.length_c   1.000
_cell.angle_alpha   90.00
_cell.angle_beta   90.00
_cell.angle_gamma   90.00
#
_symmetry.space_group_name_H-M   'P 1'
#
loop_
_entity.id
_entity.type
_entity.pdbx_description
1 polymer ?
#
loop_
_entity_poly.entity_id
_entity_poly.type
_entity_poly.pdbx_seq_one_letter_code
_entity_poly.pdbx_strand_id
1 'polypeptide(L)'
;TLFSILSFVSKPTFGTVLFNGVDSKKLEHKVKQDIVILPQNPYLLKRSVFDNVAYGLSLRNDIKNLNERVSQALKQVGLEDSFQNRKWSQLSGGEAQRVALAARLILKPKVLILDEPTSGVDTNSAQLIKEAIFLAKQKWDTTLFISSHDHNWLNHTCDKKVALFQGKLVQSGSINLIFAPWKKASNGNLIKEFLCGQKLIFENSTSKKRDSIVMIGSDDIYLNKKSSNSVKAVITSIFKENCANQMLVEFVIGGITLNAKLSKNIIEEKRLLPGSEVDVTIDTSKACWI
;
A
#
# COMPACT_ATOMS: atom_id res chain seq x y z
N THR A 1 4.84 10.31 -7.04
CA THR A 1 6.21 10.71 -7.43
C THR A 1 7.20 9.54 -7.39
N LEU A 2 7.29 8.73 -6.31
CA LEU A 2 8.23 7.60 -6.23
C LEU A 2 8.04 6.61 -7.38
N PHE A 3 6.81 6.23 -7.68
CA PHE A 3 6.50 5.28 -8.75
C PHE A 3 6.88 5.80 -10.14
N SER A 4 6.76 7.10 -10.38
CA SER A 4 7.23 7.71 -11.63
C SER A 4 8.76 7.62 -11.79
N ILE A 5 9.51 7.67 -10.68
CA ILE A 5 10.96 7.50 -10.67
C ILE A 5 11.32 6.01 -10.89
N LEU A 6 10.66 5.09 -10.19
CA LEU A 6 10.89 3.65 -10.31
C LEU A 6 10.52 3.11 -11.71
N SER A 7 9.54 3.72 -12.36
CA SER A 7 9.14 3.38 -13.75
C SER A 7 9.96 4.08 -14.83
N PHE A 8 10.98 4.85 -14.46
CA PHE A 8 11.83 5.65 -15.35
C PHE A 8 11.10 6.74 -16.15
N VAL A 9 9.86 7.07 -15.76
CA VAL A 9 9.10 8.20 -16.34
C VAL A 9 9.71 9.54 -15.89
N SER A 10 10.17 9.60 -14.64
CA SER A 10 10.84 10.78 -14.08
C SER A 10 12.25 10.44 -13.59
N LYS A 11 13.15 11.41 -13.66
CA LYS A 11 14.51 11.27 -13.13
C LYS A 11 14.53 11.64 -11.65
N PRO A 12 15.31 10.95 -10.79
CA PRO A 12 15.52 11.39 -9.41
C PRO A 12 16.34 12.68 -9.39
N THR A 13 16.02 13.59 -8.47
CA THR A 13 16.83 14.80 -8.23
C THR A 13 18.19 14.43 -7.66
N PHE A 14 18.21 13.48 -6.72
CA PHE A 14 19.44 12.92 -6.11
C PHE A 14 19.32 11.41 -6.02
N GLY A 15 20.47 10.73 -5.95
CA GLY A 15 20.54 9.28 -5.86
C GLY A 15 20.44 8.57 -7.20
N THR A 16 20.38 7.25 -7.14
CA THR A 16 20.36 6.36 -8.30
C THR A 16 19.27 5.32 -8.18
N VAL A 17 18.69 4.92 -9.30
CA VAL A 17 17.76 3.79 -9.38
C VAL A 17 18.49 2.65 -10.08
N LEU A 18 18.54 1.50 -9.42
CA LEU A 18 19.16 0.30 -9.97
C LEU A 18 18.09 -0.71 -10.39
N PHE A 19 18.26 -1.32 -11.53
CA PHE A 19 17.47 -2.47 -11.97
C PHE A 19 18.44 -3.65 -12.20
N ASN A 20 18.24 -4.73 -11.46
CA ASN A 20 19.18 -5.87 -11.44
C ASN A 20 20.64 -5.45 -11.24
N GLY A 21 20.89 -4.49 -10.34
CA GLY A 21 22.24 -3.97 -10.03
C GLY A 21 22.79 -2.98 -11.04
N VAL A 22 22.10 -2.71 -12.15
CA VAL A 22 22.56 -1.77 -13.19
C VAL A 22 21.86 -0.42 -13.02
N ASP A 23 22.64 0.67 -13.05
CA ASP A 23 22.09 2.04 -12.99
C ASP A 23 21.14 2.30 -14.16
N SER A 24 19.97 2.85 -13.85
CA SER A 24 18.92 3.19 -14.81
C SER A 24 19.40 4.08 -15.98
N LYS A 25 20.43 4.90 -15.75
CA LYS A 25 21.04 5.74 -16.79
C LYS A 25 21.81 4.92 -17.84
N LYS A 26 22.30 3.74 -17.45
CA LYS A 26 23.07 2.82 -18.30
C LYS A 26 22.20 1.72 -18.93
N LEU A 27 20.92 1.62 -18.53
CA LEU A 27 20.02 0.61 -19.07
C LEU A 27 19.67 0.91 -20.52
N GLU A 28 19.72 -0.13 -21.35
CA GLU A 28 19.21 -0.09 -22.71
C GLU A 28 17.71 0.15 -22.72
N HIS A 29 17.21 0.79 -23.80
CA HIS A 29 15.80 1.08 -23.95
C HIS A 29 14.92 -0.18 -23.85
N LYS A 30 15.39 -1.30 -24.39
CA LYS A 30 14.68 -2.59 -24.35
C LYS A 30 14.47 -3.10 -22.92
N VAL A 31 15.44 -2.92 -22.03
CA VAL A 31 15.32 -3.32 -20.61
C VAL A 31 14.30 -2.44 -19.88
N LYS A 32 14.24 -1.14 -20.20
CA LYS A 32 13.25 -0.24 -19.61
C LYS A 32 11.82 -0.62 -19.98
N GLN A 33 11.61 -1.30 -21.10
CA GLN A 33 10.29 -1.80 -21.52
C GLN A 33 9.76 -2.93 -20.62
N ASP A 34 10.63 -3.59 -19.84
CA ASP A 34 10.24 -4.61 -18.88
C ASP A 34 9.53 -4.04 -17.64
N ILE A 35 9.58 -2.72 -17.45
CA ILE A 35 8.97 -2.02 -16.33
C ILE A 35 7.80 -1.19 -16.84
N VAL A 36 6.62 -1.46 -16.31
CA VAL A 36 5.37 -0.84 -16.77
C VAL A 36 4.63 -0.26 -15.58
N ILE A 37 4.04 0.93 -15.75
CA ILE A 37 3.24 1.60 -14.72
C ILE A 37 1.78 1.75 -15.15
N LEU A 38 0.87 1.47 -14.20
CA LEU A 38 -0.53 1.90 -14.25
C LEU A 38 -0.68 3.05 -13.24
N PRO A 39 -0.84 4.29 -13.68
CA PRO A 39 -1.05 5.42 -12.78
C PRO A 39 -2.47 5.40 -12.19
N GLN A 40 -2.68 6.13 -11.10
CA GLN A 40 -3.96 6.24 -10.40
C GLN A 40 -5.12 6.65 -11.33
N ASN A 41 -4.87 7.64 -12.18
CA ASN A 41 -5.82 8.09 -13.20
C ASN A 41 -5.27 7.71 -14.59
N PRO A 42 -5.57 6.51 -15.10
CA PRO A 42 -5.04 6.09 -16.37
C PRO A 42 -5.70 6.84 -17.51
N TYR A 43 -4.89 7.32 -18.42
CA TYR A 43 -5.34 7.96 -19.65
C TYR A 43 -5.46 6.93 -20.76
N LEU A 44 -6.63 6.86 -21.39
CA LEU A 44 -6.84 6.10 -22.62
C LEU A 44 -6.73 7.03 -23.83
N LEU A 45 -6.09 6.55 -24.87
CA LEU A 45 -6.04 7.26 -26.16
C LEU A 45 -7.45 7.35 -26.75
N LYS A 46 -7.73 8.43 -27.48
CA LYS A 46 -9.02 8.65 -28.19
C LYS A 46 -9.20 7.69 -29.36
N ARG A 47 -9.17 6.40 -29.08
CA ARG A 47 -9.23 5.30 -30.05
C ARG A 47 -10.17 4.21 -29.55
N SER A 48 -10.24 3.08 -30.28
CA SER A 48 -10.96 1.88 -29.84
C SER A 48 -10.27 1.26 -28.61
N VAL A 49 -11.00 0.39 -27.90
CA VAL A 49 -10.44 -0.43 -26.82
C VAL A 49 -9.32 -1.33 -27.38
N PHE A 50 -9.55 -1.94 -28.55
CA PHE A 50 -8.54 -2.74 -29.23
C PHE A 50 -7.23 -1.96 -29.42
N ASP A 51 -7.30 -0.76 -30.01
CA ASP A 51 -6.12 0.06 -30.25
C ASP A 51 -5.41 0.50 -28.98
N ASN A 52 -6.15 0.77 -27.90
CA ASN A 52 -5.57 1.08 -26.60
C ASN A 52 -4.79 -0.08 -26.01
N VAL A 53 -5.36 -1.30 -26.07
CA VAL A 53 -4.71 -2.50 -25.53
C VAL A 53 -3.52 -2.93 -26.39
N ALA A 54 -3.65 -2.86 -27.71
CA ALA A 54 -2.63 -3.25 -28.68
C ALA A 54 -1.45 -2.27 -28.75
N TYR A 55 -1.63 -1.02 -28.30
CA TYR A 55 -0.70 0.08 -28.55
C TYR A 55 0.74 -0.21 -28.13
N GLY A 56 0.91 -0.74 -26.91
CA GLY A 56 2.25 -1.05 -26.39
C GLY A 56 2.98 -2.13 -27.20
N LEU A 57 2.25 -3.12 -27.73
CA LEU A 57 2.82 -4.15 -28.60
C LEU A 57 3.20 -3.58 -29.96
N SER A 58 2.36 -2.72 -30.52
CA SER A 58 2.64 -2.03 -31.79
C SER A 58 3.92 -1.18 -31.69
N LEU A 59 4.13 -0.47 -30.59
CA LEU A 59 5.37 0.28 -30.34
C LEU A 59 6.61 -0.60 -30.25
N ARG A 60 6.45 -1.87 -29.85
CA ARG A 60 7.54 -2.86 -29.79
C ARG A 60 7.73 -3.63 -31.09
N ASN A 61 6.97 -3.32 -32.14
CA ASN A 61 6.87 -4.09 -33.40
C ASN A 61 6.53 -5.57 -33.18
N ASP A 62 5.81 -5.90 -32.08
CA ASP A 62 5.39 -7.24 -31.71
C ASP A 62 3.90 -7.45 -32.00
N ILE A 63 3.57 -7.50 -33.29
CA ILE A 63 2.18 -7.55 -33.81
C ILE A 63 1.69 -8.97 -34.09
N LYS A 64 2.49 -10.01 -33.83
CA LYS A 64 2.10 -11.40 -34.10
C LYS A 64 0.89 -11.79 -33.23
N ASN A 65 -0.13 -12.36 -33.87
CA ASN A 65 -1.36 -12.82 -33.24
C ASN A 65 -2.05 -11.74 -32.38
N LEU A 66 -2.03 -10.48 -32.84
CA LEU A 66 -2.44 -9.33 -32.06
C LEU A 66 -3.91 -9.42 -31.59
N ASN A 67 -4.84 -9.86 -32.47
CA ASN A 67 -6.25 -10.00 -32.14
C ASN A 67 -6.49 -11.00 -30.99
N GLU A 68 -5.83 -12.15 -31.04
CA GLU A 68 -5.95 -13.18 -29.99
C GLU A 68 -5.36 -12.68 -28.67
N ARG A 69 -4.21 -12.01 -28.70
CA ARG A 69 -3.55 -11.46 -27.50
C ARG A 69 -4.38 -10.36 -26.87
N VAL A 70 -5.01 -9.48 -27.65
CA VAL A 70 -5.92 -8.45 -27.14
C VAL A 70 -7.14 -9.08 -26.49
N SER A 71 -7.77 -10.07 -27.16
CA SER A 71 -8.90 -10.82 -26.60
C SER A 71 -8.53 -11.47 -25.25
N GLN A 72 -7.40 -12.14 -25.16
CA GLN A 72 -6.92 -12.77 -23.92
C GLN A 72 -6.66 -11.73 -22.81
N ALA A 73 -6.07 -10.58 -23.15
CA ALA A 73 -5.80 -9.53 -22.18
C ALA A 73 -7.10 -8.89 -21.64
N LEU A 74 -8.11 -8.70 -22.49
CA LEU A 74 -9.43 -8.22 -22.07
C LEU A 74 -10.15 -9.23 -21.17
N LYS A 75 -10.15 -10.50 -21.55
CA LYS A 75 -10.74 -11.57 -20.71
C LYS A 75 -10.06 -11.67 -19.35
N GLN A 76 -8.76 -11.47 -19.28
CA GLN A 76 -8.01 -11.48 -18.01
C GLN A 76 -8.48 -10.42 -17.03
N VAL A 77 -9.02 -9.31 -17.51
CA VAL A 77 -9.57 -8.23 -16.69
C VAL A 77 -11.12 -8.25 -16.63
N GLY A 78 -11.75 -9.37 -17.03
CA GLY A 78 -13.20 -9.56 -17.00
C GLY A 78 -13.96 -8.71 -18.01
N LEU A 79 -13.37 -8.47 -19.21
CA LEU A 79 -14.03 -7.80 -20.33
C LEU A 79 -14.18 -8.78 -21.48
N GLU A 80 -15.37 -8.80 -22.09
CA GLU A 80 -15.68 -9.65 -23.24
C GLU A 80 -15.09 -9.09 -24.55
N ASP A 81 -15.00 -9.94 -25.56
CA ASP A 81 -14.51 -9.58 -26.89
C ASP A 81 -15.33 -8.46 -27.55
N SER A 82 -16.60 -8.33 -27.20
CA SER A 82 -17.50 -7.27 -27.65
C SER A 82 -17.00 -5.87 -27.30
N PHE A 83 -16.14 -5.74 -26.28
CA PHE A 83 -15.53 -4.47 -25.89
C PHE A 83 -14.50 -3.94 -26.89
N GLN A 84 -13.88 -4.79 -27.69
CA GLN A 84 -12.78 -4.42 -28.59
C GLN A 84 -13.13 -3.23 -29.51
N ASN A 85 -14.36 -3.21 -30.02
CA ASN A 85 -14.83 -2.17 -30.95
C ASN A 85 -15.38 -0.91 -30.27
N ARG A 86 -15.55 -0.92 -28.93
CA ARG A 86 -16.01 0.28 -28.21
C ARG A 86 -14.96 1.38 -28.27
N LYS A 87 -15.42 2.61 -28.33
CA LYS A 87 -14.56 3.80 -28.20
C LYS A 87 -14.26 4.04 -26.71
N TRP A 88 -13.12 4.64 -26.43
CA TRP A 88 -12.70 5.01 -25.05
C TRP A 88 -13.79 5.78 -24.28
N SER A 89 -14.56 6.64 -24.96
CA SER A 89 -15.62 7.47 -24.37
C SER A 89 -16.90 6.71 -24.03
N GLN A 90 -17.02 5.45 -24.40
CA GLN A 90 -18.17 4.58 -24.13
C GLN A 90 -17.96 3.69 -22.90
N LEU A 91 -16.84 3.87 -22.21
CA LEU A 91 -16.48 3.09 -21.04
C LEU A 91 -16.88 3.80 -19.76
N SER A 92 -17.39 3.05 -18.80
CA SER A 92 -17.48 3.48 -17.41
C SER A 92 -16.08 3.64 -16.80
N GLY A 93 -15.96 4.30 -15.63
CA GLY A 93 -14.69 4.47 -14.94
C GLY A 93 -14.00 3.14 -14.64
N GLY A 94 -14.73 2.15 -14.12
CA GLY A 94 -14.21 0.82 -13.82
C GLY A 94 -13.82 0.04 -15.07
N GLU A 95 -14.58 0.15 -16.18
CA GLU A 95 -14.22 -0.45 -17.47
C GLU A 95 -12.94 0.20 -18.06
N ALA A 96 -12.83 1.53 -18.00
CA ALA A 96 -11.64 2.24 -18.45
C ALA A 96 -10.39 1.84 -17.66
N GLN A 97 -10.52 1.69 -16.33
CA GLN A 97 -9.45 1.22 -15.47
C GLN A 97 -9.00 -0.21 -15.86
N ARG A 98 -9.95 -1.11 -16.10
CA ARG A 98 -9.67 -2.49 -16.51
C ARG A 98 -9.05 -2.56 -17.92
N VAL A 99 -9.51 -1.75 -18.88
CA VAL A 99 -8.88 -1.62 -20.20
C VAL A 99 -7.45 -1.11 -20.07
N ALA A 100 -7.22 -0.11 -19.23
CA ALA A 100 -5.88 0.42 -18.97
C ALA A 100 -4.96 -0.63 -18.33
N LEU A 101 -5.47 -1.47 -17.44
CA LEU A 101 -4.73 -2.60 -16.86
C LEU A 101 -4.42 -3.66 -17.94
N ALA A 102 -5.40 -4.04 -18.78
CA ALA A 102 -5.19 -4.98 -19.88
C ALA A 102 -4.08 -4.52 -20.83
N ALA A 103 -4.04 -3.21 -21.15
CA ALA A 103 -2.99 -2.62 -21.99
C ALA A 103 -1.58 -2.70 -21.35
N ARG A 104 -1.46 -2.92 -20.06
CA ARG A 104 -0.19 -3.17 -19.36
C ARG A 104 0.13 -4.65 -19.26
N LEU A 105 -0.86 -5.46 -18.94
CA LEU A 105 -0.69 -6.90 -18.78
C LEU A 105 -0.36 -7.61 -20.10
N ILE A 106 -0.86 -7.14 -21.23
CA ILE A 106 -0.56 -7.71 -22.56
C ILE A 106 0.95 -7.68 -22.87
N LEU A 107 1.69 -6.76 -22.27
CA LEU A 107 3.13 -6.59 -22.41
C LEU A 107 3.94 -7.61 -21.61
N LYS A 108 3.31 -8.38 -20.72
CA LYS A 108 3.93 -9.35 -19.80
C LYS A 108 5.18 -8.77 -19.12
N PRO A 109 5.05 -7.67 -18.36
CA PRO A 109 6.19 -6.96 -17.80
C PRO A 109 6.87 -7.79 -16.72
N LYS A 110 8.20 -7.62 -16.53
CA LYS A 110 8.93 -8.15 -15.38
C LYS A 110 8.60 -7.39 -14.10
N VAL A 111 8.35 -6.09 -14.21
CA VAL A 111 7.93 -5.24 -13.10
C VAL A 111 6.67 -4.48 -13.48
N LEU A 112 5.63 -4.63 -12.69
CA LEU A 112 4.38 -3.90 -12.83
C LEU A 112 4.17 -3.00 -11.62
N ILE A 113 4.12 -1.70 -11.87
CA ILE A 113 3.91 -0.67 -10.85
C ILE A 113 2.45 -0.22 -10.95
N LEU A 114 1.73 -0.27 -9.85
CA LEU A 114 0.29 0.00 -9.77
C LEU A 114 0.05 1.08 -8.71
N ASP A 115 -0.37 2.25 -9.17
CA ASP A 115 -0.66 3.39 -8.29
C ASP A 115 -2.16 3.45 -8.04
N GLU A 116 -2.61 3.09 -6.84
CA GLU A 116 -4.02 3.05 -6.42
C GLU A 116 -4.95 2.34 -7.45
N PRO A 117 -4.65 1.10 -7.87
CA PRO A 117 -5.30 0.48 -9.02
C PRO A 117 -6.81 0.23 -8.83
N THR A 118 -7.29 0.24 -7.58
CA THR A 118 -8.70 0.00 -7.23
C THR A 118 -9.42 1.27 -6.74
N SER A 119 -8.77 2.43 -6.80
CA SER A 119 -9.37 3.69 -6.36
C SER A 119 -10.48 4.15 -7.33
N GLY A 120 -11.62 4.55 -6.77
CA GLY A 120 -12.72 5.12 -7.56
C GLY A 120 -13.45 4.13 -8.47
N VAL A 121 -13.25 2.82 -8.31
CA VAL A 121 -14.01 1.79 -9.04
C VAL A 121 -14.97 1.06 -8.10
N ASP A 122 -16.02 0.47 -8.69
CA ASP A 122 -16.96 -0.38 -7.96
C ASP A 122 -16.31 -1.67 -7.43
N THR A 123 -16.95 -2.30 -6.45
CA THR A 123 -16.43 -3.49 -5.77
C THR A 123 -16.13 -4.65 -6.73
N ASN A 124 -16.99 -4.86 -7.76
CA ASN A 124 -16.81 -5.92 -8.72
C ASN A 124 -15.58 -5.67 -9.61
N SER A 125 -15.46 -4.44 -10.14
CA SER A 125 -14.26 -4.04 -10.90
C SER A 125 -12.99 -4.11 -10.06
N ALA A 126 -13.03 -3.74 -8.79
CA ALA A 126 -11.89 -3.87 -7.88
C ALA A 126 -11.46 -5.33 -7.70
N GLN A 127 -12.42 -6.25 -7.57
CA GLN A 127 -12.13 -7.68 -7.45
C GLN A 127 -11.48 -8.24 -8.73
N LEU A 128 -12.04 -7.91 -9.91
CA LEU A 128 -11.47 -8.33 -11.20
C LEU A 128 -10.05 -7.80 -11.42
N ILE A 129 -9.78 -6.55 -11.01
CA ILE A 129 -8.44 -5.97 -11.05
C ILE A 129 -7.48 -6.76 -10.16
N LYS A 130 -7.88 -7.09 -8.93
CA LYS A 130 -7.07 -7.89 -7.99
C LYS A 130 -6.73 -9.26 -8.58
N GLU A 131 -7.71 -9.96 -9.11
CA GLU A 131 -7.53 -11.29 -9.75
C GLU A 131 -6.57 -11.23 -10.95
N ALA A 132 -6.71 -10.22 -11.82
CA ALA A 132 -5.84 -10.03 -12.96
C ALA A 132 -4.37 -9.78 -12.57
N ILE A 133 -4.14 -9.01 -11.51
CA ILE A 133 -2.81 -8.73 -10.96
C ILE A 133 -2.18 -10.00 -10.36
N PHE A 134 -2.96 -10.78 -9.60
CA PHE A 134 -2.49 -12.05 -9.05
C PHE A 134 -2.12 -13.05 -10.14
N LEU A 135 -2.94 -13.14 -11.16
CA LEU A 135 -2.67 -14.02 -12.29
C LEU A 135 -1.37 -13.65 -13.01
N ALA A 136 -1.07 -12.35 -13.14
CA ALA A 136 0.19 -11.87 -13.70
C ALA A 136 1.40 -12.29 -12.86
N LYS A 137 1.31 -12.15 -11.51
CA LYS A 137 2.35 -12.60 -10.58
C LYS A 137 2.61 -14.09 -10.73
N GLN A 138 1.55 -14.91 -10.74
CA GLN A 138 1.67 -16.38 -10.82
C GLN A 138 2.16 -16.89 -12.18
N LYS A 139 1.65 -16.30 -13.27
CA LYS A 139 1.86 -16.82 -14.61
C LYS A 139 3.17 -16.36 -15.25
N TRP A 140 3.64 -15.17 -14.89
CA TRP A 140 4.81 -14.52 -15.53
C TRP A 140 5.91 -14.14 -14.55
N ASP A 141 5.78 -14.51 -13.27
CA ASP A 141 6.71 -14.13 -12.20
C ASP A 141 6.95 -12.60 -12.15
N THR A 142 5.88 -11.83 -12.40
CA THR A 142 5.93 -10.37 -12.42
C THR A 142 6.14 -9.85 -11.00
N THR A 143 7.17 -9.04 -10.78
CA THR A 143 7.34 -8.29 -9.53
C THR A 143 6.33 -7.15 -9.48
N LEU A 144 5.56 -7.07 -8.39
CA LEU A 144 4.51 -6.07 -8.21
C LEU A 144 4.95 -4.98 -7.22
N PHE A 145 4.78 -3.72 -7.60
CA PHE A 145 4.81 -2.58 -6.69
C PHE A 145 3.41 -1.96 -6.67
N ILE A 146 2.78 -1.93 -5.50
CA ILE A 146 1.39 -1.48 -5.37
C ILE A 146 1.33 -0.40 -4.30
N SER A 147 0.74 0.75 -4.61
CA SER A 147 0.22 1.69 -3.60
C SER A 147 -1.27 1.46 -3.42
N SER A 148 -1.74 1.53 -2.20
CA SER A 148 -3.17 1.51 -1.89
C SER A 148 -3.44 2.04 -0.49
N HIS A 149 -4.59 2.68 -0.31
CA HIS A 149 -5.15 3.01 1.00
C HIS A 149 -5.95 1.84 1.61
N ASP A 150 -6.23 0.80 0.83
CA ASP A 150 -6.86 -0.44 1.33
C ASP A 150 -5.80 -1.32 2.00
N HIS A 151 -5.58 -1.08 3.29
CA HIS A 151 -4.62 -1.85 4.09
C HIS A 151 -4.96 -3.34 4.13
N ASN A 152 -6.26 -3.70 4.14
CA ASN A 152 -6.68 -5.09 4.15
C ASN A 152 -6.27 -5.80 2.87
N TRP A 153 -6.48 -5.16 1.72
CA TRP A 153 -6.03 -5.71 0.46
C TRP A 153 -4.51 -5.85 0.39
N LEU A 154 -3.76 -4.82 0.81
CA LEU A 154 -2.29 -4.89 0.85
C LEU A 154 -1.79 -6.02 1.77
N ASN A 155 -2.45 -6.24 2.92
CA ASN A 155 -2.11 -7.32 3.84
C ASN A 155 -2.23 -8.71 3.22
N HIS A 156 -3.20 -8.92 2.34
CA HIS A 156 -3.44 -10.21 1.70
C HIS A 156 -2.68 -10.38 0.37
N THR A 157 -2.18 -9.28 -0.21
CA THR A 157 -1.61 -9.27 -1.56
C THR A 157 -0.09 -9.18 -1.58
N CYS A 158 0.49 -8.45 -0.63
CA CYS A 158 1.90 -8.08 -0.66
C CYS A 158 2.73 -8.91 0.32
N ASP A 159 3.86 -9.43 -0.16
CA ASP A 159 4.83 -10.16 0.67
C ASP A 159 5.62 -9.21 1.58
N LYS A 160 5.83 -7.97 1.12
CA LYS A 160 6.52 -6.90 1.86
C LYS A 160 5.73 -5.61 1.75
N LYS A 161 5.63 -4.90 2.86
CA LYS A 161 4.99 -3.60 2.95
C LYS A 161 6.01 -2.55 3.38
N VAL A 162 5.91 -1.38 2.79
CA VAL A 162 6.76 -0.24 3.08
C VAL A 162 5.85 0.97 3.24
N ALA A 163 6.01 1.72 4.30
CA ALA A 163 5.32 2.99 4.46
C ALA A 163 6.24 4.15 4.09
N LEU A 164 5.65 5.16 3.44
CA LEU A 164 6.29 6.43 3.15
C LEU A 164 5.59 7.52 3.95
N PHE A 165 6.35 8.21 4.78
CA PHE A 165 5.86 9.37 5.51
C PHE A 165 6.76 10.57 5.24
N GLN A 166 6.18 11.69 4.77
CA GLN A 166 6.91 12.91 4.39
C GLN A 166 8.15 12.65 3.52
N GLY A 167 8.05 11.70 2.59
CA GLY A 167 9.13 11.32 1.67
C GLY A 167 10.21 10.42 2.28
N LYS A 168 10.10 10.04 3.56
CA LYS A 168 11.02 9.09 4.20
C LYS A 168 10.42 7.69 4.23
N LEU A 169 11.25 6.70 3.94
CA LEU A 169 10.92 5.30 4.15
C LEU A 169 10.83 5.00 5.64
N VAL A 170 9.73 4.43 6.05
CA VAL A 170 9.53 3.95 7.39
C VAL A 170 9.48 2.43 7.35
N GLN A 171 10.18 1.77 8.29
CA GLN A 171 10.24 0.31 8.32
C GLN A 171 8.84 -0.30 8.32
N SER A 172 8.67 -1.35 7.53
CA SER A 172 7.42 -2.06 7.37
C SER A 172 7.07 -2.86 8.63
N GLY A 173 6.30 -2.30 9.41
CA GLY A 173 5.42 -2.84 10.41
C GLY A 173 4.23 -1.92 10.39
N SER A 174 3.12 -2.28 10.95
CA SER A 174 2.04 -1.33 11.14
C SER A 174 2.59 -0.19 11.97
N ILE A 175 2.56 1.02 11.42
CA ILE A 175 3.08 2.20 12.08
C ILE A 175 1.91 2.93 12.67
N ASN A 176 2.04 3.30 13.90
CA ASN A 176 1.09 4.12 14.60
C ASN A 176 1.52 5.59 14.51
N LEU A 177 0.63 6.43 14.02
CA LEU A 177 0.83 7.87 13.98
C LEU A 177 -0.05 8.52 15.04
N ILE A 178 0.58 9.27 15.93
CA ILE A 178 -0.13 10.05 16.95
C ILE A 178 0.08 11.52 16.64
N PHE A 179 -1.03 12.20 16.36
CA PHE A 179 -1.05 13.60 15.93
C PHE A 179 -1.24 14.55 17.12
N ALA A 180 -0.85 15.79 16.93
CA ALA A 180 -1.21 16.88 17.82
C ALA A 180 -2.75 16.91 18.10
N PRO A 181 -3.23 17.62 19.14
CA PRO A 181 -2.47 18.54 19.99
C PRO A 181 -1.65 17.85 21.10
N TRP A 182 -0.55 18.48 21.47
CA TRP A 182 0.31 18.08 22.58
C TRP A 182 0.22 19.07 23.73
N LYS A 183 0.11 18.57 24.97
CA LYS A 183 0.26 19.39 26.18
C LYS A 183 1.71 19.31 26.66
N LYS A 184 2.30 20.44 27.03
CA LYS A 184 3.65 20.49 27.60
C LYS A 184 3.57 20.48 29.11
N ALA A 185 4.24 19.51 29.73
CA ALA A 185 4.37 19.42 31.18
C ALA A 185 5.47 20.38 31.69
N SER A 186 5.45 20.72 32.99
CA SER A 186 6.43 21.57 33.63
C SER A 186 7.87 21.05 33.55
N ASN A 187 8.04 19.72 33.51
CA ASN A 187 9.33 19.04 33.34
C ASN A 187 9.81 18.96 31.87
N GLY A 188 9.11 19.58 30.94
CA GLY A 188 9.46 19.59 29.51
C GLY A 188 8.97 18.40 28.69
N ASN A 189 8.32 17.42 29.30
CA ASN A 189 7.72 16.29 28.61
C ASN A 189 6.51 16.74 27.78
N LEU A 190 6.23 16.04 26.67
CA LEU A 190 5.00 16.19 25.91
C LEU A 190 3.99 15.11 26.31
N ILE A 191 2.74 15.53 26.45
CA ILE A 191 1.63 14.67 26.87
C ILE A 191 0.60 14.65 25.75
N LYS A 192 0.25 13.44 25.30
CA LYS A 192 -0.95 13.21 24.50
C LYS A 192 -2.11 12.90 25.43
N GLU A 193 -3.13 13.71 25.40
CA GLU A 193 -4.39 13.44 26.09
C GLU A 193 -5.43 12.95 25.08
N PHE A 194 -6.02 11.81 25.39
CA PHE A 194 -7.08 11.20 24.56
C PHE A 194 -8.45 11.77 24.98
N LEU A 195 -9.44 11.63 24.09
CA LEU A 195 -10.82 12.08 24.37
C LEU A 195 -11.43 11.42 25.62
N CYS A 196 -10.97 10.22 25.97
CA CYS A 196 -11.39 9.50 27.19
C CYS A 196 -10.67 9.97 28.46
N GLY A 197 -9.84 11.00 28.40
CA GLY A 197 -9.07 11.55 29.55
C GLY A 197 -7.78 10.80 29.88
N GLN A 198 -7.50 9.66 29.24
CA GLN A 198 -6.26 8.94 29.41
C GLN A 198 -5.08 9.71 28.78
N LYS A 199 -3.86 9.45 29.24
CA LYS A 199 -2.67 10.21 28.86
C LYS A 199 -1.51 9.28 28.50
N LEU A 200 -0.72 9.70 27.50
CA LEU A 200 0.59 9.15 27.19
C LEU A 200 1.65 10.23 27.39
N ILE A 201 2.75 9.86 28.00
CA ILE A 201 3.86 10.77 28.34
C ILE A 201 5.05 10.42 27.46
N PHE A 202 5.58 11.44 26.77
CA PHE A 202 6.77 11.35 25.92
C PHE A 202 7.88 12.15 26.59
N GLU A 203 8.87 11.44 27.12
CA GLU A 203 10.01 12.02 27.80
C GLU A 203 11.01 12.61 26.80
N ASN A 204 11.86 13.53 27.28
CA ASN A 204 12.94 14.16 26.48
C ASN A 204 12.50 14.81 25.17
N SER A 205 11.29 15.32 25.11
CA SER A 205 10.72 15.90 23.89
C SER A 205 10.75 17.44 23.85
N THR A 206 11.60 18.06 24.68
CA THR A 206 11.67 19.52 24.88
C THR A 206 11.94 20.34 23.63
N SER A 207 12.66 19.77 22.64
CA SER A 207 13.00 20.42 21.37
C SER A 207 11.92 20.28 20.29
N LYS A 208 10.82 19.58 20.57
CA LYS A 208 9.79 19.27 19.55
C LYS A 208 8.75 20.36 19.45
N LYS A 209 8.27 20.59 18.24
CA LYS A 209 7.22 21.58 17.94
C LYS A 209 5.85 21.05 18.39
N ARG A 210 4.91 21.97 18.69
CA ARG A 210 3.54 21.63 19.08
C ARG A 210 2.78 20.82 18.03
N ASP A 211 3.14 20.96 16.76
CA ASP A 211 2.49 20.29 15.62
C ASP A 211 3.25 19.05 15.14
N SER A 212 4.29 18.60 15.87
CA SER A 212 5.03 17.39 15.52
C SER A 212 4.13 16.17 15.61
N ILE A 213 4.41 15.19 14.75
CA ILE A 213 3.73 13.89 14.73
C ILE A 213 4.66 12.88 15.34
N VAL A 214 4.12 12.00 16.18
CA VAL A 214 4.85 10.86 16.74
C VAL A 214 4.53 9.61 15.95
N MET A 215 5.57 8.89 15.64
CA MET A 215 5.52 7.58 15.01
C MET A 215 6.02 6.51 15.97
N ILE A 216 5.24 5.44 16.15
CA ILE A 216 5.54 4.31 17.02
C ILE A 216 5.31 3.02 16.24
N GLY A 217 6.27 2.09 16.29
CA GLY A 217 6.14 0.78 15.69
C GLY A 217 5.06 -0.06 16.38
N SER A 218 4.38 -0.93 15.64
CA SER A 218 3.45 -1.89 16.25
C SER A 218 4.14 -2.92 17.13
N ASP A 219 5.45 -3.13 16.93
CA ASP A 219 6.29 -3.98 17.77
C ASP A 219 6.66 -3.33 19.11
N ASP A 220 6.45 -2.02 19.25
CA ASP A 220 6.73 -1.22 20.44
C ASP A 220 5.48 -0.99 21.31
N ILE A 221 4.43 -1.75 21.04
CA ILE A 221 3.17 -1.73 21.79
C ILE A 221 2.90 -3.10 22.36
N TYR A 222 2.68 -3.16 23.66
CA TYR A 222 2.56 -4.39 24.43
C TYR A 222 1.22 -4.48 25.16
N LEU A 223 0.70 -5.67 25.38
CA LEU A 223 -0.47 -5.88 26.23
C LEU A 223 -0.06 -6.24 27.66
N ASN A 224 -0.76 -5.64 28.64
CA ASN A 224 -0.65 -5.94 30.08
C ASN A 224 0.77 -5.82 30.69
N LYS A 225 1.61 -5.01 30.11
CA LYS A 225 2.87 -4.62 30.71
C LYS A 225 2.63 -3.36 31.55
N LYS A 226 2.68 -3.47 32.89
CA LYS A 226 2.49 -2.30 33.77
C LYS A 226 3.59 -1.26 33.54
N SER A 227 3.21 -0.06 33.16
CA SER A 227 4.09 1.08 32.91
C SER A 227 3.31 2.38 33.13
N SER A 228 4.01 3.49 33.29
CA SER A 228 3.43 4.84 33.33
C SER A 228 2.68 5.21 32.04
N ASN A 229 2.97 4.54 30.95
CA ASN A 229 2.32 4.70 29.65
C ASN A 229 1.39 3.53 29.30
N SER A 230 0.69 3.00 30.29
CA SER A 230 -0.39 2.03 30.08
C SER A 230 -1.73 2.75 29.99
N VAL A 231 -2.50 2.39 28.97
CA VAL A 231 -3.82 2.96 28.68
C VAL A 231 -4.82 1.85 28.36
N LYS A 232 -6.07 2.04 28.71
CA LYS A 232 -7.15 1.10 28.37
C LYS A 232 -7.56 1.31 26.92
N ALA A 233 -7.73 0.22 26.22
CA ALA A 233 -8.08 0.19 24.81
C ALA A 233 -9.15 -0.88 24.54
N VAL A 234 -9.89 -0.73 23.46
CA VAL A 234 -10.83 -1.74 22.99
C VAL A 234 -10.30 -2.31 21.67
N ILE A 235 -10.20 -3.64 21.61
CA ILE A 235 -9.80 -4.33 20.38
C ILE A 235 -10.93 -4.19 19.35
N THR A 236 -10.60 -3.69 18.16
CA THR A 236 -11.56 -3.56 17.05
C THR A 236 -11.43 -4.68 16.04
N SER A 237 -10.20 -5.14 15.79
CA SER A 237 -9.97 -6.22 14.83
C SER A 237 -8.65 -6.97 15.10
N ILE A 238 -8.58 -8.21 14.63
CA ILE A 238 -7.41 -9.08 14.74
C ILE A 238 -7.16 -9.70 13.38
N PHE A 239 -5.99 -9.45 12.80
CA PHE A 239 -5.59 -9.94 11.49
C PHE A 239 -4.39 -10.87 11.59
N LYS A 240 -4.38 -11.93 10.78
CA LYS A 240 -3.22 -12.79 10.64
C LYS A 240 -2.17 -12.07 9.78
N GLU A 241 -0.95 -11.94 10.28
CA GLU A 241 0.18 -11.51 9.44
C GLU A 241 0.77 -12.69 8.64
N ASN A 242 1.48 -12.34 7.56
CA ASN A 242 2.10 -13.36 6.69
C ASN A 242 3.22 -14.17 7.39
N CYS A 243 3.68 -13.75 8.57
CA CYS A 243 4.59 -14.51 9.40
C CYS A 243 3.82 -15.50 10.28
N ALA A 244 4.21 -16.75 10.28
CA ALA A 244 3.43 -17.91 10.75
C ALA A 244 2.91 -17.86 12.21
N ASN A 245 3.37 -16.94 13.06
CA ASN A 245 2.97 -16.86 14.45
C ASN A 245 2.68 -15.43 14.96
N GLN A 246 2.51 -14.47 14.05
CA GLN A 246 2.22 -13.08 14.42
C GLN A 246 0.83 -12.66 13.94
N MET A 247 0.16 -11.91 14.79
CA MET A 247 -1.15 -11.32 14.55
C MET A 247 -1.05 -9.81 14.73
N LEU A 248 -1.67 -9.07 13.84
CA LEU A 248 -1.85 -7.64 13.97
C LEU A 248 -3.17 -7.39 14.69
N VAL A 249 -3.09 -6.74 15.84
CA VAL A 249 -4.27 -6.37 16.63
C VAL A 249 -4.48 -4.88 16.52
N GLU A 250 -5.64 -4.50 16.03
CA GLU A 250 -6.09 -3.12 15.97
C GLU A 250 -6.93 -2.81 17.21
N PHE A 251 -6.70 -1.66 17.83
CA PHE A 251 -7.44 -1.21 19.01
C PHE A 251 -7.64 0.30 19.01
N VAL A 252 -8.65 0.75 19.71
CA VAL A 252 -9.02 2.16 19.82
C VAL A 252 -8.81 2.64 21.25
N ILE A 253 -8.17 3.82 21.35
CA ILE A 253 -7.98 4.56 22.59
C ILE A 253 -8.55 5.97 22.37
N GLY A 254 -9.67 6.28 23.03
CA GLY A 254 -10.26 7.63 22.98
C GLY A 254 -10.39 8.21 21.57
N GLY A 255 -10.81 7.40 20.60
CA GLY A 255 -11.03 7.79 19.20
C GLY A 255 -9.79 7.71 18.29
N ILE A 256 -8.64 7.30 18.82
CA ILE A 256 -7.43 7.06 18.01
C ILE A 256 -7.24 5.56 17.81
N THR A 257 -7.12 5.12 16.57
CA THR A 257 -6.84 3.74 16.21
C THR A 257 -5.34 3.50 16.18
N LEU A 258 -4.88 2.46 16.87
CA LEU A 258 -3.50 2.02 16.91
C LEU A 258 -3.42 0.51 16.65
N ASN A 259 -2.24 0.03 16.27
CA ASN A 259 -1.98 -1.37 15.95
C ASN A 259 -0.83 -1.91 16.78
N ALA A 260 -0.98 -3.13 17.31
CA ALA A 260 0.11 -3.87 17.96
C ALA A 260 0.35 -5.21 17.26
N LYS A 261 1.60 -5.65 17.20
CA LYS A 261 1.95 -7.00 16.81
C LYS A 261 2.04 -7.90 18.02
N LEU A 262 1.25 -8.95 18.02
CA LEU A 262 1.18 -9.92 19.10
C LEU A 262 1.42 -11.32 18.57
N SER A 263 2.01 -12.19 19.40
CA SER A 263 2.06 -13.60 19.06
C SER A 263 0.66 -14.22 19.13
N LYS A 264 0.40 -15.18 18.25
CA LYS A 264 -0.85 -15.94 18.22
C LYS A 264 -1.15 -16.57 19.58
N ASN A 265 -0.12 -17.06 20.27
CA ASN A 265 -0.24 -17.69 21.59
C ASN A 265 -0.82 -16.72 22.64
N ILE A 266 -0.41 -15.46 22.64
CA ILE A 266 -0.96 -14.45 23.59
C ILE A 266 -2.45 -14.22 23.34
N ILE A 267 -2.87 -14.22 22.07
CA ILE A 267 -4.28 -14.03 21.72
C ILE A 267 -5.13 -15.21 22.16
N GLU A 268 -4.64 -16.42 21.92
CA GLU A 268 -5.34 -17.66 22.32
C GLU A 268 -5.38 -17.84 23.85
N GLU A 269 -4.25 -17.64 24.54
CA GLU A 269 -4.13 -17.75 26.00
C GLU A 269 -5.07 -16.77 26.72
N LYS A 270 -5.12 -15.53 26.24
CA LYS A 270 -5.95 -14.47 26.83
C LYS A 270 -7.36 -14.41 26.24
N ARG A 271 -7.69 -15.27 25.28
CA ARG A 271 -8.99 -15.32 24.60
C ARG A 271 -9.43 -13.94 24.08
N LEU A 272 -8.49 -13.23 23.44
CA LEU A 272 -8.75 -11.89 22.94
C LEU A 272 -9.64 -11.95 21.69
N LEU A 273 -10.68 -11.14 21.71
CA LEU A 273 -11.66 -11.01 20.60
C LEU A 273 -11.91 -9.53 20.31
N PRO A 274 -12.40 -9.18 19.12
CA PRO A 274 -12.96 -7.85 18.86
C PRO A 274 -14.03 -7.51 19.92
N GLY A 275 -13.95 -6.31 20.49
CA GLY A 275 -14.76 -5.87 21.64
C GLY A 275 -14.10 -6.10 23.03
N SER A 276 -13.00 -6.85 23.13
CA SER A 276 -12.28 -7.03 24.40
C SER A 276 -11.61 -5.73 24.85
N GLU A 277 -11.80 -5.37 26.12
CA GLU A 277 -11.02 -4.31 26.77
C GLU A 277 -9.67 -4.86 27.23
N VAL A 278 -8.61 -4.12 26.96
CA VAL A 278 -7.22 -4.51 27.27
C VAL A 278 -6.43 -3.31 27.78
N ASP A 279 -5.44 -3.60 28.63
CA ASP A 279 -4.43 -2.61 29.01
C ASP A 279 -3.29 -2.65 28.00
N VAL A 280 -3.07 -1.54 27.29
CA VAL A 280 -2.05 -1.39 26.27
C VAL A 280 -0.95 -0.50 26.81
N THR A 281 0.28 -0.97 26.72
CA THR A 281 1.48 -0.20 27.09
C THR A 281 2.22 0.20 25.83
N ILE A 282 2.50 1.49 25.69
CA ILE A 282 3.21 2.07 24.55
C ILE A 282 4.62 2.47 24.97
N ASP A 283 5.62 1.92 24.30
CA ASP A 283 7.03 2.26 24.55
C ASP A 283 7.37 3.59 23.86
N THR A 284 7.13 4.68 24.58
CA THR A 284 7.38 6.04 24.07
C THR A 284 8.86 6.38 23.94
N SER A 285 9.77 5.59 24.49
CA SER A 285 11.23 5.79 24.35
C SER A 285 11.70 5.54 22.92
N LYS A 286 10.99 4.69 22.19
CA LYS A 286 11.25 4.36 20.78
C LYS A 286 10.50 5.25 19.79
N ALA A 287 9.78 6.24 20.30
CA ALA A 287 9.01 7.15 19.48
C ALA A 287 9.91 7.97 18.53
N CYS A 288 9.59 7.94 17.24
CA CYS A 288 10.25 8.78 16.24
C CYS A 288 9.39 10.02 15.98
N TRP A 289 9.96 11.20 16.17
CA TRP A 289 9.28 12.49 15.94
C TRP A 289 9.53 12.98 14.52
N ILE A 290 8.46 13.46 13.89
CA ILE A 290 8.47 13.95 12.51
C ILE A 290 7.93 15.37 12.46
#